data_0279196a5398560845999b5d5a9e81a3
#
_entry.id   0279196a5398560845999b5d5a9e81a3
#
_cell.length_a   1.000
_cell.length_b   1.000
_cell.length_c   1.000
_cell.angle_alpha   90.00
_cell.angle_beta   90.00
_cell.angle_gamma   90.00
#
_symmetry.space_group_name_H-M   'P 1'
#
loop_
_entity.id
_entity.type
_entity.pdbx_description
1 polymer ?
#
loop_
_entity_poly.entity_id
_entity_poly.type
_entity_poly.pdbx_seq_one_letter_code
_entity_poly.pdbx_strand_id
1 'polypeptide(L)'
;MYKRQGLLGRTADLHIHSPKGLEELFAPLLSFFCKTLAYKVFFHEFETKEPTLIYDDRSVAVTTIPLRHRIPCCGFLFEEKQRPNHIIRDMVDFYKVPVYELNRIKNGADFVTPEGEVIPNHRLTRPSAPARKYAYCSDTIYRPEIVEQIKGIDLLFHEATFAQTEQVRARETHHTTAAQAAQIALNAEVKQLVIGHFSARYEDESVLLNEAAAIFPQTVLARENMCITINNYTDTRDYDPL
;
A
#
# COMPACT_ATOMS: atom_id res chain seq x y z
N MET A 1 3.29 -16.44 15.96
CA MET A 1 3.95 -15.25 15.36
C MET A 1 4.74 -14.46 16.40
N TYR A 2 4.16 -13.94 17.47
CA TYR A 2 4.80 -13.06 18.47
C TYR A 2 5.98 -13.72 19.20
N LYS A 3 5.84 -14.97 19.67
CA LYS A 3 6.92 -15.71 20.31
C LYS A 3 8.15 -15.87 19.40
N ARG A 4 7.92 -16.07 18.09
CA ARG A 4 8.99 -16.17 17.09
C ARG A 4 9.78 -14.86 16.95
N GLN A 5 9.13 -13.70 17.00
CA GLN A 5 9.81 -12.41 16.93
C GLN A 5 10.74 -12.18 18.13
N GLY A 6 10.31 -12.54 19.35
CA GLY A 6 11.18 -12.51 20.52
C GLY A 6 12.39 -13.43 20.39
N LEU A 7 12.20 -14.65 19.84
CA LEU A 7 13.30 -15.59 19.57
C LEU A 7 14.26 -15.08 18.48
N LEU A 8 13.80 -14.20 17.59
CA LEU A 8 14.62 -13.55 16.55
C LEU A 8 15.26 -12.23 17.04
N GLY A 9 15.23 -11.95 18.35
CA GLY A 9 15.93 -10.82 18.95
C GLY A 9 15.21 -9.47 18.85
N ARG A 10 13.87 -9.45 18.62
CA ARG A 10 13.13 -8.20 18.62
C ARG A 10 13.16 -7.56 20.01
N THR A 11 13.57 -6.29 20.06
CA THR A 11 13.54 -5.43 21.27
C THR A 11 12.63 -4.23 21.11
N ALA A 12 12.37 -3.81 19.87
CA ALA A 12 11.46 -2.70 19.58
C ALA A 12 10.00 -3.09 19.80
N ASP A 13 9.21 -2.20 20.38
CA ASP A 13 7.81 -2.42 20.66
C ASP A 13 7.02 -2.80 19.39
N LEU A 14 5.96 -3.60 19.57
CA LEU A 14 5.09 -4.07 18.51
C LEU A 14 3.75 -3.34 18.58
N HIS A 15 3.41 -2.64 17.52
CA HIS A 15 2.12 -1.99 17.36
C HIS A 15 1.24 -2.84 16.44
N ILE A 16 0.00 -3.11 16.87
CA ILE A 16 -1.00 -3.90 16.14
C ILE A 16 -2.21 -2.99 15.93
N HIS A 17 -2.48 -2.67 14.68
CA HIS A 17 -3.68 -1.93 14.30
C HIS A 17 -4.76 -2.94 13.91
N SER A 18 -5.96 -2.82 14.51
CA SER A 18 -7.02 -3.81 14.33
C SER A 18 -8.41 -3.21 14.51
N PRO A 19 -9.45 -3.86 13.97
CA PRO A 19 -10.82 -3.62 14.42
C PRO A 19 -10.96 -3.88 15.93
N LYS A 20 -11.94 -3.25 16.56
CA LYS A 20 -12.26 -3.43 17.97
C LYS A 20 -12.47 -4.90 18.36
N GLY A 21 -12.02 -5.26 19.57
CA GLY A 21 -12.17 -6.57 20.18
C GLY A 21 -10.97 -7.50 19.98
N LEU A 22 -9.96 -7.12 19.17
CA LEU A 22 -8.79 -7.96 18.98
C LEU A 22 -7.93 -8.04 20.25
N GLU A 23 -7.78 -6.94 20.97
CA GLU A 23 -7.03 -6.92 22.22
C GLU A 23 -7.64 -7.86 23.25
N GLU A 24 -8.95 -7.82 23.45
CA GLU A 24 -9.66 -8.72 24.37
C GLU A 24 -9.43 -10.19 24.06
N LEU A 25 -9.35 -10.55 22.78
CA LEU A 25 -9.10 -11.91 22.32
C LEU A 25 -7.63 -12.31 22.51
N PHE A 26 -6.68 -11.42 22.20
CA PHE A 26 -5.25 -11.76 22.15
C PHE A 26 -4.49 -11.52 23.45
N ALA A 27 -4.89 -10.56 24.28
CA ALA A 27 -4.18 -10.26 25.53
C ALA A 27 -4.08 -11.47 26.47
N PRO A 28 -5.13 -12.28 26.69
CA PRO A 28 -5.03 -13.51 27.49
C PRO A 28 -4.06 -14.53 26.90
N LEU A 29 -4.05 -14.71 25.58
CA LEU A 29 -3.14 -15.61 24.87
C LEU A 29 -1.69 -15.16 25.01
N LEU A 30 -1.44 -13.86 24.84
CA LEU A 30 -0.10 -13.27 25.04
C LEU A 30 0.37 -13.46 26.48
N SER A 31 -0.49 -13.19 27.46
CA SER A 31 -0.17 -13.37 28.88
C SER A 31 0.15 -14.83 29.23
N PHE A 32 -0.58 -15.79 28.67
CA PHE A 32 -0.39 -17.20 28.93
C PHE A 32 0.88 -17.76 28.26
N PHE A 33 1.07 -17.46 26.95
CA PHE A 33 2.15 -18.08 26.17
C PHE A 33 3.44 -17.26 26.12
N CYS A 34 3.40 -15.97 26.42
CA CYS A 34 4.50 -15.03 26.24
C CYS A 34 4.83 -14.30 27.55
N LYS A 35 5.09 -15.06 28.63
CA LYS A 35 5.34 -14.50 29.98
C LYS A 35 6.51 -13.50 30.06
N THR A 36 7.48 -13.63 29.15
CA THR A 36 8.67 -12.76 29.08
C THR A 36 8.94 -12.35 27.65
N LEU A 37 8.37 -11.21 27.23
CA LEU A 37 8.74 -10.56 25.97
C LEU A 37 9.78 -9.48 26.26
N ALA A 38 10.79 -9.38 25.38
CA ALA A 38 11.80 -8.31 25.42
C ALA A 38 11.27 -6.96 24.88
N TYR A 39 9.98 -6.90 24.51
CA TYR A 39 9.29 -5.74 23.95
C TYR A 39 7.84 -5.70 24.41
N LYS A 40 7.22 -4.53 24.34
CA LYS A 40 5.79 -4.34 24.62
C LYS A 40 4.95 -4.57 23.36
N VAL A 41 3.70 -4.98 23.56
CA VAL A 41 2.69 -5.08 22.50
C VAL A 41 1.60 -4.06 22.78
N PHE A 42 1.34 -3.18 21.80
CA PHE A 42 0.30 -2.16 21.86
C PHE A 42 -0.76 -2.47 20.82
N PHE A 43 -2.03 -2.43 21.23
CA PHE A 43 -3.16 -2.54 20.34
C PHE A 43 -3.72 -1.15 20.05
N HIS A 44 -3.92 -0.85 18.77
CA HIS A 44 -4.53 0.36 18.26
C HIS A 44 -5.81 -0.02 17.56
N GLU A 45 -6.91 0.04 18.28
CA GLU A 45 -8.21 -0.36 17.75
C GLU A 45 -8.87 0.79 16.99
N PHE A 46 -9.55 0.46 15.88
CA PHE A 46 -10.24 1.41 15.04
C PHE A 46 -11.61 0.90 14.57
N GLU A 47 -12.45 1.81 14.08
CA GLU A 47 -13.73 1.47 13.45
C GLU A 47 -13.53 1.17 11.96
N THR A 48 -14.28 0.17 11.43
CA THR A 48 -14.15 -0.29 10.04
C THR A 48 -15.14 0.36 9.09
N LYS A 49 -16.06 1.19 9.58
CA LYS A 49 -17.19 1.73 8.80
C LYS A 49 -16.82 2.92 7.93
N GLU A 50 -15.82 3.69 8.36
CA GLU A 50 -15.36 4.91 7.70
C GLU A 50 -13.85 4.83 7.44
N PRO A 51 -13.34 5.49 6.38
CA PRO A 51 -11.91 5.63 6.17
C PRO A 51 -11.24 6.29 7.39
N THR A 52 -10.27 5.62 7.96
CA THR A 52 -9.58 6.08 9.17
C THR A 52 -8.08 6.00 8.94
N LEU A 53 -7.36 7.11 9.18
CA LEU A 53 -5.89 7.12 9.19
C LEU A 53 -5.42 6.37 10.44
N ILE A 54 -4.80 5.19 10.25
CA ILE A 54 -4.38 4.32 11.35
C ILE A 54 -2.89 4.32 11.61
N TYR A 55 -2.11 4.77 10.62
CA TYR A 55 -0.66 4.89 10.74
C TYR A 55 -0.18 6.05 9.89
N ASP A 56 0.73 6.86 10.45
CA ASP A 56 1.37 7.96 9.74
C ASP A 56 2.79 8.18 10.25
N ASP A 57 3.78 8.08 9.36
CA ASP A 57 5.16 8.42 9.66
C ASP A 57 5.76 9.32 8.56
N ARG A 58 7.07 9.53 8.57
CA ARG A 58 7.77 10.34 7.56
C ARG A 58 7.78 9.72 6.16
N SER A 59 7.42 8.44 6.01
CA SER A 59 7.61 7.65 4.78
C SER A 59 6.29 7.19 4.18
N VAL A 60 5.33 6.82 5.02
CA VAL A 60 4.06 6.22 4.58
C VAL A 60 2.91 6.62 5.48
N ALA A 61 1.74 6.80 4.89
CA ALA A 61 0.46 6.87 5.58
C ALA A 61 -0.36 5.62 5.25
N VAL A 62 -1.13 5.10 6.22
CA VAL A 62 -2.03 3.96 6.02
C VAL A 62 -3.43 4.34 6.47
N THR A 63 -4.37 4.27 5.53
CA THR A 63 -5.79 4.56 5.76
C THR A 63 -6.62 3.29 5.55
N THR A 64 -7.62 3.05 6.38
CA THR A 64 -8.55 1.93 6.19
C THR A 64 -9.47 2.18 5.01
N ILE A 65 -9.84 1.08 4.31
CA ILE A 65 -10.86 1.08 3.26
C ILE A 65 -12.06 0.31 3.81
N PRO A 66 -13.24 0.94 3.96
CA PRO A 66 -14.42 0.25 4.45
C PRO A 66 -14.85 -0.88 3.52
N LEU A 67 -14.77 -2.12 3.98
CA LEU A 67 -15.21 -3.32 3.27
C LEU A 67 -16.44 -3.91 3.95
N ARG A 68 -17.05 -4.93 3.33
CA ARG A 68 -18.24 -5.59 3.86
C ARG A 68 -18.15 -7.10 3.73
N HIS A 69 -18.07 -7.75 4.88
CA HIS A 69 -18.12 -9.20 5.00
C HIS A 69 -19.07 -9.61 6.14
N ARG A 70 -19.13 -10.89 6.50
CA ARG A 70 -19.97 -11.40 7.61
C ARG A 70 -19.50 -10.88 8.96
N ILE A 71 -18.20 -10.69 9.11
CA ILE A 71 -17.58 -10.05 10.28
C ILE A 71 -17.08 -8.68 9.89
N PRO A 72 -16.89 -7.74 10.85
CA PRO A 72 -16.28 -6.45 10.57
C PRO A 72 -14.91 -6.62 9.90
N CYS A 73 -14.72 -6.00 8.75
CA CYS A 73 -13.49 -6.06 7.97
C CYS A 73 -13.20 -4.72 7.32
N CYS A 74 -11.96 -4.51 6.95
CA CYS A 74 -11.51 -3.37 6.14
C CYS A 74 -10.34 -3.78 5.25
N GLY A 75 -10.17 -3.07 4.17
CA GLY A 75 -8.94 -3.02 3.42
C GLY A 75 -8.01 -1.93 3.93
N PHE A 76 -6.87 -1.78 3.26
CA PHE A 76 -5.85 -0.79 3.64
C PHE A 76 -5.33 -0.09 2.39
N LEU A 77 -5.27 1.23 2.44
CA LEU A 77 -4.59 2.07 1.46
C LEU A 77 -3.25 2.52 2.05
N PHE A 78 -2.17 2.15 1.40
CA PHE A 78 -0.81 2.57 1.72
C PHE A 78 -0.39 3.65 0.73
N GLU A 79 -0.01 4.82 1.25
CA GLU A 79 0.42 5.95 0.45
C GLU A 79 1.82 6.39 0.89
N GLU A 80 2.81 6.23 0.01
CA GLU A 80 4.13 6.82 0.26
C GLU A 80 4.04 8.34 0.31
N LYS A 81 4.84 8.95 1.18
CA LYS A 81 5.02 10.39 1.18
C LYS A 81 6.05 10.80 0.14
N GLN A 82 5.78 11.88 -0.58
CA GLN A 82 6.71 12.40 -1.58
C GLN A 82 8.06 12.71 -0.90
N ARG A 83 9.12 12.14 -1.43
CA ARG A 83 10.48 12.39 -0.95
C ARG A 83 10.98 13.75 -1.45
N PRO A 84 11.84 14.43 -0.68
CA PRO A 84 12.51 15.64 -1.15
C PRO A 84 13.34 15.38 -2.41
N ASN A 85 13.49 16.39 -3.26
CA ASN A 85 14.30 16.33 -4.46
C ASN A 85 15.77 15.97 -4.17
N HIS A 86 16.43 15.39 -5.15
CA HIS A 86 17.87 15.08 -5.09
C HIS A 86 18.69 16.29 -5.50
N ILE A 87 19.67 16.66 -4.69
CA ILE A 87 20.63 17.74 -5.02
C ILE A 87 21.51 17.32 -6.19
N ILE A 88 21.71 18.23 -7.14
CA ILE A 88 22.74 18.14 -8.18
C ILE A 88 24.01 18.75 -7.60
N ARG A 89 24.93 17.90 -7.11
CA ARG A 89 26.10 18.32 -6.32
C ARG A 89 26.92 19.35 -7.06
N ASP A 90 27.28 19.12 -8.33
CA ASP A 90 28.09 20.01 -9.15
C ASP A 90 27.51 21.42 -9.26
N MET A 91 26.15 21.50 -9.35
CA MET A 91 25.48 22.81 -9.45
C MET A 91 25.49 23.56 -8.11
N VAL A 92 25.29 22.83 -7.01
CA VAL A 92 25.34 23.40 -5.66
C VAL A 92 26.74 23.94 -5.36
N ASP A 93 27.79 23.22 -5.77
CA ASP A 93 29.19 23.63 -5.60
C ASP A 93 29.51 24.81 -6.54
N PHE A 94 29.03 24.78 -7.79
CA PHE A 94 29.22 25.89 -8.75
C PHE A 94 28.62 27.21 -8.25
N TYR A 95 27.38 27.17 -7.74
CA TYR A 95 26.70 28.38 -7.19
C TYR A 95 27.12 28.67 -5.75
N LYS A 96 28.04 27.90 -5.15
CA LYS A 96 28.53 28.04 -3.76
C LYS A 96 27.38 28.08 -2.76
N VAL A 97 26.35 27.23 -2.97
CA VAL A 97 25.14 27.17 -2.12
C VAL A 97 25.55 26.75 -0.70
N PRO A 98 25.22 27.56 0.33
CA PRO A 98 25.50 27.19 1.71
C PRO A 98 24.71 25.93 2.16
N VAL A 99 25.33 25.13 3.04
CA VAL A 99 24.76 23.86 3.51
C VAL A 99 23.38 24.05 4.17
N TYR A 100 23.15 25.14 4.87
CA TYR A 100 21.88 25.44 5.54
C TYR A 100 20.72 25.68 4.55
N GLU A 101 20.99 26.06 3.28
CA GLU A 101 19.98 26.23 2.22
C GLU A 101 19.54 24.88 1.58
N LEU A 102 20.38 23.85 1.67
CA LEU A 102 20.14 22.58 0.96
C LEU A 102 18.80 21.96 1.30
N ASN A 103 18.35 22.08 2.55
CA ASN A 103 17.06 21.50 2.95
C ASN A 103 15.87 22.25 2.33
N ARG A 104 15.94 23.58 2.21
CA ARG A 104 14.94 24.38 1.52
C ARG A 104 14.89 24.05 0.03
N ILE A 105 16.06 23.94 -0.59
CA ILE A 105 16.21 23.61 -2.01
C ILE A 105 15.66 22.21 -2.31
N LYS A 106 15.97 21.21 -1.48
CA LYS A 106 15.39 19.86 -1.59
C LYS A 106 13.87 19.86 -1.55
N ASN A 107 13.26 20.80 -0.83
CA ASN A 107 11.81 20.95 -0.70
C ASN A 107 11.22 21.92 -1.73
N GLY A 108 11.96 22.25 -2.81
CA GLY A 108 11.44 22.99 -3.96
C GLY A 108 11.73 24.49 -3.97
N ALA A 109 12.45 25.05 -2.97
CA ALA A 109 12.78 26.46 -2.96
C ALA A 109 13.88 26.80 -3.98
N ASP A 110 13.76 27.97 -4.61
CA ASP A 110 14.86 28.58 -5.36
C ASP A 110 15.96 29.06 -4.42
N PHE A 111 17.17 29.23 -4.93
CA PHE A 111 18.30 29.82 -4.20
C PHE A 111 18.54 31.25 -4.68
N VAL A 112 18.72 32.17 -3.75
CA VAL A 112 19.09 33.57 -4.05
C VAL A 112 20.54 33.77 -3.64
N THR A 113 21.40 34.16 -4.59
CA THR A 113 22.80 34.44 -4.30
C THR A 113 22.97 35.72 -3.46
N PRO A 114 24.10 35.94 -2.82
CA PRO A 114 24.37 37.18 -2.09
C PRO A 114 24.23 38.45 -2.96
N GLU A 115 24.44 38.34 -4.27
CA GLU A 115 24.30 39.40 -5.26
C GLU A 115 22.85 39.63 -5.70
N GLY A 116 21.91 38.82 -5.24
CA GLY A 116 20.47 38.94 -5.55
C GLY A 116 20.01 38.16 -6.80
N GLU A 117 20.88 37.36 -7.42
CA GLU A 117 20.50 36.49 -8.53
C GLU A 117 19.66 35.31 -8.02
N VAL A 118 18.52 35.04 -8.68
CA VAL A 118 17.64 33.91 -8.38
C VAL A 118 18.04 32.72 -9.22
N ILE A 119 18.49 31.64 -8.57
CA ILE A 119 18.79 30.36 -9.22
C ILE A 119 17.58 29.43 -9.05
N PRO A 120 16.86 29.09 -10.13
CA PRO A 120 15.67 28.24 -10.07
C PRO A 120 15.98 26.84 -9.55
N ASN A 121 15.06 26.28 -8.75
CA ASN A 121 15.18 24.98 -8.12
C ASN A 121 15.59 23.84 -9.07
N HIS A 122 14.98 23.80 -10.27
CA HIS A 122 15.25 22.76 -11.29
C HIS A 122 16.70 22.74 -11.78
N ARG A 123 17.49 23.82 -11.60
CA ARG A 123 18.92 23.85 -11.90
C ARG A 123 19.76 23.21 -10.78
N LEU A 124 19.23 23.15 -9.57
CA LEU A 124 19.94 22.69 -8.37
C LEU A 124 19.50 21.28 -7.94
N THR A 125 18.36 20.80 -8.46
CA THR A 125 17.77 19.53 -8.03
C THR A 125 17.29 18.69 -9.22
N ARG A 126 17.19 17.38 -8.96
CA ARG A 126 16.42 16.43 -9.77
C ARG A 126 15.21 15.96 -8.98
N PRO A 127 14.03 15.80 -9.60
CA PRO A 127 12.87 15.26 -8.92
C PRO A 127 13.18 13.90 -8.29
N SER A 128 12.65 13.67 -7.10
CA SER A 128 12.62 12.33 -6.52
C SER A 128 11.55 11.48 -7.22
N ALA A 129 11.61 10.16 -6.98
CA ALA A 129 10.57 9.24 -7.46
C ALA A 129 9.19 9.71 -7.04
N PRO A 130 8.16 9.58 -7.87
CA PRO A 130 6.78 9.77 -7.46
C PRO A 130 6.42 8.84 -6.30
N ALA A 131 5.64 9.34 -5.36
CA ALA A 131 5.11 8.55 -4.25
C ALA A 131 4.20 7.44 -4.80
N ARG A 132 4.40 6.21 -4.31
CA ARG A 132 3.63 5.03 -4.74
C ARG A 132 2.45 4.81 -3.84
N LYS A 133 1.38 4.25 -4.41
CA LYS A 133 0.16 3.93 -3.68
C LYS A 133 -0.26 2.48 -3.94
N TYR A 134 -0.59 1.79 -2.87
CA TYR A 134 -1.04 0.40 -2.88
C TYR A 134 -2.29 0.23 -2.06
N ALA A 135 -3.30 -0.47 -2.59
CA ALA A 135 -4.47 -0.86 -1.84
C ALA A 135 -4.61 -2.38 -1.74
N TYR A 136 -4.99 -2.86 -0.57
CA TYR A 136 -5.30 -4.25 -0.28
C TYR A 136 -6.76 -4.38 0.14
N CYS A 137 -7.57 -5.08 -0.65
CA CYS A 137 -8.99 -5.33 -0.41
C CYS A 137 -9.26 -6.83 -0.50
N SER A 138 -9.58 -7.47 0.63
CA SER A 138 -9.90 -8.89 0.69
C SER A 138 -11.10 -9.14 1.60
N ASP A 139 -11.77 -10.29 1.41
CA ASP A 139 -12.96 -10.68 2.17
C ASP A 139 -14.08 -9.62 2.09
N THR A 140 -14.52 -9.30 0.88
CA THR A 140 -15.57 -8.30 0.69
C THR A 140 -16.56 -8.67 -0.41
N ILE A 141 -17.83 -8.37 -0.18
CA ILE A 141 -18.80 -8.29 -1.27
C ILE A 141 -18.41 -7.14 -2.22
N TYR A 142 -18.85 -7.20 -3.47
CA TYR A 142 -18.67 -6.12 -4.44
C TYR A 142 -19.05 -4.74 -3.88
N ARG A 143 -18.10 -3.82 -3.83
CA ARG A 143 -18.23 -2.49 -3.23
C ARG A 143 -17.71 -1.38 -4.17
N PRO A 144 -18.53 -0.92 -5.14
CA PRO A 144 -18.11 0.17 -6.03
C PRO A 144 -17.85 1.50 -5.30
N GLU A 145 -18.32 1.65 -4.06
CA GLU A 145 -18.12 2.87 -3.25
C GLU A 145 -16.66 3.12 -2.90
N ILE A 146 -15.80 2.09 -2.95
CA ILE A 146 -14.36 2.27 -2.67
C ILE A 146 -13.59 2.92 -3.81
N VAL A 147 -14.16 3.00 -5.02
CA VAL A 147 -13.52 3.50 -6.24
C VAL A 147 -12.89 4.87 -6.03
N GLU A 148 -13.62 5.81 -5.45
CA GLU A 148 -13.08 7.18 -5.23
C GLU A 148 -11.91 7.20 -4.25
N GLN A 149 -11.89 6.31 -3.25
CA GLN A 149 -10.82 6.25 -2.26
C GLN A 149 -9.52 5.68 -2.84
N ILE A 150 -9.61 4.80 -3.84
CA ILE A 150 -8.46 4.12 -4.46
C ILE A 150 -8.15 4.63 -5.86
N LYS A 151 -8.68 5.79 -6.23
CA LYS A 151 -8.53 6.33 -7.59
C LYS A 151 -7.08 6.61 -7.94
N GLY A 152 -6.66 6.11 -9.11
CA GLY A 152 -5.33 6.36 -9.69
C GLY A 152 -4.16 5.74 -8.93
N ILE A 153 -4.39 4.76 -8.04
CA ILE A 153 -3.31 4.08 -7.32
C ILE A 153 -2.48 3.21 -8.26
N ASP A 154 -1.25 2.90 -7.85
CA ASP A 154 -0.32 2.13 -8.68
C ASP A 154 -0.66 0.65 -8.71
N LEU A 155 -1.07 0.08 -7.56
CA LEU A 155 -1.37 -1.34 -7.43
C LEU A 155 -2.59 -1.56 -6.54
N LEU A 156 -3.56 -2.31 -7.05
CA LEU A 156 -4.69 -2.83 -6.29
C LEU A 156 -4.56 -4.34 -6.13
N PHE A 157 -4.51 -4.85 -4.90
CA PHE A 157 -4.87 -6.23 -4.60
C PHE A 157 -6.36 -6.28 -4.28
N HIS A 158 -7.12 -7.11 -5.00
CA HIS A 158 -8.53 -7.32 -4.70
C HIS A 158 -8.85 -8.82 -4.71
N GLU A 159 -9.73 -9.26 -3.78
CA GLU A 159 -10.24 -10.62 -3.85
C GLU A 159 -10.99 -10.84 -5.17
N ALA A 160 -10.98 -12.09 -5.64
CA ALA A 160 -11.72 -12.58 -6.79
C ALA A 160 -12.09 -14.05 -6.55
N THR A 161 -12.88 -14.27 -5.50
CA THR A 161 -13.17 -15.61 -5.01
C THR A 161 -13.93 -16.46 -6.02
N PHE A 162 -14.73 -15.84 -6.89
CA PHE A 162 -15.60 -16.54 -7.83
C PHE A 162 -15.51 -15.98 -9.26
N ALA A 163 -15.86 -16.85 -10.25
CA ALA A 163 -16.16 -16.41 -11.60
C ALA A 163 -17.51 -15.70 -11.66
N GLN A 164 -17.77 -14.93 -12.72
CA GLN A 164 -19.03 -14.19 -12.92
C GLN A 164 -20.25 -15.09 -12.99
N THR A 165 -20.11 -16.30 -13.46
CA THR A 165 -21.18 -17.32 -13.48
C THR A 165 -21.68 -17.67 -12.07
N GLU A 166 -20.83 -17.49 -11.04
CA GLU A 166 -21.13 -17.75 -9.64
C GLU A 166 -21.49 -16.45 -8.86
N GLN A 167 -21.91 -15.39 -9.55
CA GLN A 167 -22.17 -14.07 -8.93
C GLN A 167 -23.21 -14.13 -7.79
N VAL A 168 -24.25 -14.96 -7.93
CA VAL A 168 -25.27 -15.14 -6.89
C VAL A 168 -24.61 -15.68 -5.62
N ARG A 169 -23.78 -16.71 -5.77
CA ARG A 169 -23.05 -17.30 -4.66
C ARG A 169 -22.04 -16.34 -4.04
N ALA A 170 -21.32 -15.58 -4.85
CA ALA A 170 -20.40 -14.53 -4.38
C ALA A 170 -21.14 -13.56 -3.45
N ARG A 171 -22.32 -13.09 -3.86
CA ARG A 171 -23.16 -12.21 -3.06
C ARG A 171 -23.64 -12.87 -1.76
N GLU A 172 -24.09 -14.11 -1.80
CA GLU A 172 -24.58 -14.85 -0.62
C GLU A 172 -23.46 -15.10 0.40
N THR A 173 -22.23 -15.32 -0.08
CA THR A 173 -21.07 -15.59 0.77
C THR A 173 -20.29 -14.34 1.13
N HIS A 174 -20.71 -13.15 0.67
CA HIS A 174 -20.04 -11.84 0.85
C HIS A 174 -18.67 -11.79 0.22
N HIS A 175 -18.54 -12.28 -1.00
CA HIS A 175 -17.32 -12.22 -1.80
C HIS A 175 -17.57 -11.54 -3.15
N THR A 176 -16.48 -11.33 -3.88
CA THR A 176 -16.46 -10.63 -5.17
C THR A 176 -16.13 -11.62 -6.31
N THR A 177 -16.65 -11.37 -7.52
CA THR A 177 -16.23 -12.10 -8.71
C THR A 177 -15.02 -11.45 -9.37
N ALA A 178 -14.29 -12.21 -10.20
CA ALA A 178 -13.14 -11.71 -10.95
C ALA A 178 -13.51 -10.52 -11.85
N ALA A 179 -14.66 -10.61 -12.54
CA ALA A 179 -15.20 -9.50 -13.35
C ALA A 179 -15.50 -8.25 -12.52
N GLN A 180 -16.08 -8.43 -11.32
CA GLN A 180 -16.37 -7.30 -10.43
C GLN A 180 -15.12 -6.64 -9.87
N ALA A 181 -14.08 -7.42 -9.51
CA ALA A 181 -12.79 -6.90 -9.09
C ALA A 181 -12.13 -6.07 -10.20
N ALA A 182 -12.16 -6.58 -11.44
CA ALA A 182 -11.66 -5.88 -12.61
C ALA A 182 -12.46 -4.60 -12.93
N GLN A 183 -13.78 -4.61 -12.71
CA GLN A 183 -14.61 -3.41 -12.89
C GLN A 183 -14.28 -2.32 -11.87
N ILE A 184 -13.98 -2.68 -10.61
CA ILE A 184 -13.48 -1.72 -9.61
C ILE A 184 -12.15 -1.13 -10.07
N ALA A 185 -11.21 -1.96 -10.51
CA ALA A 185 -9.89 -1.52 -11.00
C ALA A 185 -10.00 -0.56 -12.19
N LEU A 186 -10.87 -0.88 -13.14
CA LEU A 186 -11.14 -0.04 -14.31
C LEU A 186 -11.74 1.32 -13.91
N ASN A 187 -12.77 1.31 -13.07
CA ASN A 187 -13.46 2.53 -12.64
C ASN A 187 -12.57 3.42 -11.77
N ALA A 188 -11.68 2.81 -10.99
CA ALA A 188 -10.70 3.53 -10.16
C ALA A 188 -9.44 3.96 -10.92
N GLU A 189 -9.34 3.62 -12.21
CA GLU A 189 -8.17 3.97 -13.04
C GLU A 189 -6.84 3.51 -12.40
N VAL A 190 -6.84 2.33 -11.74
CA VAL A 190 -5.60 1.81 -11.13
C VAL A 190 -4.61 1.42 -12.22
N LYS A 191 -3.30 1.42 -11.93
CA LYS A 191 -2.31 1.05 -12.95
C LYS A 191 -2.17 -0.46 -13.12
N GLN A 192 -2.33 -1.22 -12.05
CA GLN A 192 -2.26 -2.69 -12.06
C GLN A 192 -3.22 -3.30 -11.05
N LEU A 193 -3.85 -4.41 -11.42
CA LEU A 193 -4.70 -5.23 -10.56
C LEU A 193 -4.01 -6.58 -10.28
N VAL A 194 -4.00 -6.96 -9.02
CA VAL A 194 -3.64 -8.32 -8.57
C VAL A 194 -4.90 -8.94 -8.01
N ILE A 195 -5.34 -10.04 -8.60
CA ILE A 195 -6.48 -10.81 -8.06
C ILE A 195 -5.99 -12.00 -7.25
N GLY A 196 -6.69 -12.31 -6.17
CA GLY A 196 -6.36 -13.40 -5.25
C GLY A 196 -7.54 -13.86 -4.44
N HIS A 197 -7.29 -14.66 -3.39
CA HIS A 197 -8.34 -15.21 -2.51
C HIS A 197 -9.33 -16.10 -3.27
N PHE A 198 -8.81 -17.01 -4.10
CA PHE A 198 -9.62 -17.86 -4.97
C PHE A 198 -10.32 -18.96 -4.17
N SER A 199 -11.55 -19.32 -4.58
CA SER A 199 -12.24 -20.49 -4.03
C SER A 199 -11.49 -21.77 -4.39
N ALA A 200 -11.33 -22.68 -3.42
CA ALA A 200 -10.68 -23.99 -3.62
C ALA A 200 -11.38 -24.90 -4.66
N ARG A 201 -12.52 -24.49 -5.21
CA ARG A 201 -13.23 -25.20 -6.29
C ARG A 201 -12.58 -25.01 -7.66
N TYR A 202 -11.71 -23.98 -7.81
CA TYR A 202 -10.99 -23.76 -9.06
C TYR A 202 -9.65 -24.46 -8.98
N GLU A 203 -9.49 -25.55 -9.73
CA GLU A 203 -8.20 -26.22 -9.91
C GLU A 203 -7.28 -25.41 -10.82
N ASP A 204 -7.87 -24.63 -11.73
CA ASP A 204 -7.18 -23.71 -12.64
C ASP A 204 -7.78 -22.29 -12.50
N GLU A 205 -7.01 -21.40 -11.89
CA GLU A 205 -7.38 -20.00 -11.71
C GLU A 205 -7.30 -19.16 -12.99
N SER A 206 -6.81 -19.73 -14.10
CA SER A 206 -6.75 -19.03 -15.40
C SER A 206 -8.12 -18.58 -15.88
N VAL A 207 -9.19 -19.28 -15.51
CA VAL A 207 -10.58 -18.87 -15.78
C VAL A 207 -10.87 -17.50 -15.18
N LEU A 208 -10.46 -17.28 -13.92
CA LEU A 208 -10.66 -16.01 -13.21
C LEU A 208 -9.79 -14.90 -13.80
N LEU A 209 -8.53 -15.24 -14.16
CA LEU A 209 -7.63 -14.29 -14.82
C LEU A 209 -8.19 -13.82 -16.16
N ASN A 210 -8.61 -14.77 -17.01
CA ASN A 210 -9.12 -14.44 -18.35
C ASN A 210 -10.37 -13.56 -18.27
N GLU A 211 -11.26 -13.81 -17.31
CA GLU A 211 -12.46 -13.03 -17.06
C GLU A 211 -12.11 -11.60 -16.61
N ALA A 212 -11.21 -11.46 -15.65
CA ALA A 212 -10.77 -10.17 -15.16
C ALA A 212 -9.99 -9.39 -16.23
N ALA A 213 -9.05 -10.03 -16.94
CA ALA A 213 -8.22 -9.41 -17.96
C ALA A 213 -9.01 -8.95 -19.19
N ALA A 214 -10.16 -9.58 -19.48
CA ALA A 214 -11.07 -9.11 -20.54
C ALA A 214 -11.67 -7.72 -20.23
N ILE A 215 -11.76 -7.34 -18.94
CA ILE A 215 -12.28 -6.03 -18.49
C ILE A 215 -11.12 -5.08 -18.21
N PHE A 216 -10.09 -5.57 -17.51
CA PHE A 216 -8.92 -4.80 -17.12
C PHE A 216 -7.63 -5.58 -17.48
N PRO A 217 -7.02 -5.30 -18.65
CA PRO A 217 -5.89 -6.08 -19.18
C PRO A 217 -4.65 -6.15 -18.27
N GLN A 218 -4.42 -5.10 -17.44
CA GLN A 218 -3.29 -5.06 -16.49
C GLN A 218 -3.57 -5.87 -15.22
N THR A 219 -4.17 -7.06 -15.37
CA THR A 219 -4.50 -7.99 -14.28
C THR A 219 -3.51 -9.14 -14.23
N VAL A 220 -3.09 -9.51 -13.02
CA VAL A 220 -2.26 -10.68 -12.74
C VAL A 220 -2.83 -11.50 -11.58
N LEU A 221 -2.55 -12.81 -11.57
CA LEU A 221 -2.88 -13.69 -10.45
C LEU A 221 -1.88 -13.52 -9.31
N ALA A 222 -2.38 -13.41 -8.09
CA ALA A 222 -1.55 -13.57 -6.91
C ALA A 222 -1.05 -15.00 -6.78
N ARG A 223 0.22 -15.17 -6.44
CA ARG A 223 0.83 -16.47 -6.17
C ARG A 223 1.65 -16.40 -4.90
N GLU A 224 1.74 -17.52 -4.19
CA GLU A 224 2.60 -17.61 -3.01
C GLU A 224 4.05 -17.26 -3.36
N ASN A 225 4.69 -16.47 -2.51
CA ASN A 225 6.06 -15.96 -2.70
C ASN A 225 6.26 -15.05 -3.92
N MET A 226 5.19 -14.60 -4.58
CA MET A 226 5.27 -13.62 -5.66
C MET A 226 5.73 -12.27 -5.11
N CYS A 227 6.70 -11.65 -5.78
CA CYS A 227 7.15 -10.30 -5.51
C CYS A 227 6.73 -9.40 -6.68
N ILE A 228 5.98 -8.34 -6.39
CA ILE A 228 5.58 -7.34 -7.38
C ILE A 228 6.27 -6.04 -7.04
N THR A 229 7.05 -5.51 -7.97
CA THR A 229 7.71 -4.22 -7.80
C THR A 229 6.87 -3.12 -8.44
N ILE A 230 6.45 -2.14 -7.65
CA ILE A 230 5.77 -0.96 -8.16
C ILE A 230 6.83 0.01 -8.68
N ASN A 231 7.08 -0.02 -9.99
CA ASN A 231 8.04 0.87 -10.65
C ASN A 231 7.31 2.07 -11.25
N ASN A 232 7.53 3.26 -10.67
CA ASN A 232 7.13 4.52 -11.27
C ASN A 232 8.26 5.17 -12.10
N TYR A 233 9.31 4.40 -12.42
CA TYR A 233 10.45 4.87 -13.20
C TYR A 233 10.54 4.19 -14.55
N THR A 234 10.48 4.97 -15.60
CA THR A 234 11.27 4.77 -16.81
C THR A 234 12.70 5.32 -16.54
N ASP A 235 13.41 4.81 -15.56
CA ASP A 235 14.83 5.09 -15.43
C ASP A 235 15.56 4.09 -16.32
N THR A 236 16.01 4.58 -17.46
CA THR A 236 16.83 3.84 -18.45
C THR A 236 18.28 3.67 -17.96
N ARG A 237 18.53 3.71 -16.66
CA ARG A 237 19.82 3.36 -16.07
C ARG A 237 19.72 1.99 -15.43
N ASP A 238 20.38 1.03 -16.09
CA ASP A 238 20.62 -0.31 -15.61
C ASP A 238 21.03 -0.28 -14.13
N TYR A 239 20.21 -0.89 -13.30
CA TYR A 239 20.59 -1.21 -11.94
C TYR A 239 21.54 -2.40 -12.05
N ASP A 240 22.84 -2.15 -11.97
CA ASP A 240 23.85 -3.20 -11.80
C ASP A 240 23.76 -3.68 -10.33
N PRO A 241 23.28 -4.90 -10.07
CA PRO A 241 23.24 -5.43 -8.72
C PRO A 241 24.66 -5.92 -8.35
N LEU A 242 25.35 -5.16 -7.49
CA LEU A 242 26.46 -5.67 -6.71
C LEU A 242 25.97 -6.41 -5.46
#